data_a05e02386e58ccdfb8899a629149a01b
#
_entry.id   a05e02386e58ccdfb8899a629149a01b
#
_cell.length_a   1.000
_cell.length_b   1.000
_cell.length_c   1.000
_cell.angle_alpha   90.00
_cell.angle_beta   90.00
_cell.angle_gamma   90.00
#
_symmetry.space_group_name_H-M   'P 1'
#
loop_
_entity.id
_entity.type
_entity.pdbx_description
1 polymer ?
#
loop_
_entity_poly.entity_id
_entity_poly.type
_entity_poly.pdbx_seq_one_letter_code
_entity_poly.pdbx_strand_id
1 'polypeptide(L)'
;MLQLNYIRENKEEVLKRLAIKSFKDAETIIDKVIELDNSRRATQKDGDAIKAEANAIAKQIGELMKAGKKEAAEIQKAKTAELKLREKNLDEALKGIEEDIKNLLLQVPNTPSAKVPLGKTPEDNELVFEHGTKPTLAQGSVPHWDLTTKYNLIDFELGVKLTGAGFPVYKGKGARLQRALINYFLDKATEAGYMEVQPPIMVNEDSAYATGQLPDKEGQMYHMTVDDLYLIPTAEVPITNIYRDVILKESDLPIKNCGYTPCFRREAGSYGKDVRGLNRLHQFDKIEIVQITHPDKSYEALEQMKDYVAGILKELELPFRVLKLCGGDMSFASALTYDLEVWSAAQQRWLEVSSVSNFETFQTNRLKCRFKGADGKTQLAHSLNGSALALPRIVASLLENNQTPEGIKIPKVLVPYTGFEIIN
;
A
#
# COMPACT_ATOMS: atom_id res chain seq x y z
N MET A 1 -7.29 -7.38 -2.78
CA MET A 1 -8.66 -7.90 -3.06
C MET A 1 -8.77 -9.31 -2.51
N LEU A 2 -9.84 -9.61 -1.79
CA LEU A 2 -10.05 -10.95 -1.23
C LEU A 2 -10.16 -12.01 -2.31
N GLN A 3 -9.74 -13.25 -2.02
CA GLN A 3 -9.84 -14.39 -2.92
C GLN A 3 -11.26 -14.97 -2.90
N LEU A 4 -11.82 -15.29 -4.07
CA LEU A 4 -13.18 -15.86 -4.18
C LEU A 4 -13.35 -17.21 -3.47
N ASN A 5 -12.33 -18.08 -3.57
CA ASN A 5 -12.35 -19.36 -2.85
C ASN A 5 -12.36 -19.18 -1.33
N TYR A 6 -11.56 -18.23 -0.82
CA TYR A 6 -11.52 -17.90 0.60
C TYR A 6 -12.88 -17.41 1.10
N ILE A 7 -13.52 -16.47 0.36
CA ILE A 7 -14.86 -15.96 0.68
C ILE A 7 -15.87 -17.09 0.72
N ARG A 8 -15.90 -17.94 -0.31
CA ARG A 8 -16.87 -19.04 -0.42
C ARG A 8 -16.73 -20.08 0.67
N GLU A 9 -15.48 -20.44 1.00
CA GLU A 9 -15.18 -21.50 1.96
C GLU A 9 -15.24 -21.02 3.41
N ASN A 10 -15.13 -19.71 3.67
CA ASN A 10 -15.03 -19.12 5.00
C ASN A 10 -15.98 -17.94 5.23
N LYS A 11 -17.21 -17.97 4.64
CA LYS A 11 -18.15 -16.84 4.66
C LYS A 11 -18.34 -16.25 6.06
N GLU A 12 -18.61 -17.07 7.06
CA GLU A 12 -18.87 -16.61 8.44
C GLU A 12 -17.65 -15.89 9.05
N GLU A 13 -16.46 -16.44 8.85
CA GLU A 13 -15.21 -15.83 9.33
C GLU A 13 -14.92 -14.50 8.60
N VAL A 14 -15.15 -14.44 7.28
CA VAL A 14 -15.04 -13.22 6.50
C VAL A 14 -15.96 -12.13 7.04
N LEU A 15 -17.24 -12.45 7.27
CA LEU A 15 -18.21 -11.49 7.80
C LEU A 15 -17.82 -11.01 9.20
N LYS A 16 -17.40 -11.93 10.08
CA LYS A 16 -16.91 -11.61 11.42
C LYS A 16 -15.71 -10.66 11.38
N ARG A 17 -14.75 -10.91 10.51
CA ARG A 17 -13.56 -10.06 10.35
C ARG A 17 -13.90 -8.70 9.73
N LEU A 18 -14.80 -8.64 8.74
CA LEU A 18 -15.27 -7.38 8.15
C LEU A 18 -16.03 -6.50 9.15
N ALA A 19 -16.71 -7.10 10.11
CA ALA A 19 -17.39 -6.37 11.19
C ALA A 19 -16.40 -5.56 12.06
N ILE A 20 -15.13 -5.99 12.20
CA ILE A 20 -14.08 -5.25 12.92
C ILE A 20 -13.85 -3.88 12.25
N LYS A 21 -13.89 -3.78 10.91
CA LYS A 21 -13.82 -2.53 10.15
C LYS A 21 -15.14 -1.77 10.05
N SER A 22 -16.20 -2.23 10.72
CA SER A 22 -17.54 -1.64 10.62
C SER A 22 -18.03 -1.54 9.16
N PHE A 23 -17.62 -2.48 8.29
CA PHE A 23 -17.99 -2.47 6.88
C PHE A 23 -19.49 -2.70 6.73
N LYS A 24 -20.20 -1.70 6.19
CA LYS A 24 -21.64 -1.74 5.99
C LYS A 24 -22.01 -2.71 4.86
N ASP A 25 -23.20 -3.30 4.96
CA ASP A 25 -23.77 -4.20 3.95
C ASP A 25 -22.88 -5.41 3.60
N ALA A 26 -21.96 -5.78 4.49
CA ALA A 26 -21.02 -6.86 4.28
C ALA A 26 -21.70 -8.17 3.86
N GLU A 27 -22.76 -8.58 4.55
CA GLU A 27 -23.49 -9.82 4.27
C GLU A 27 -24.11 -9.79 2.86
N THR A 28 -24.82 -8.71 2.54
CA THR A 28 -25.46 -8.53 1.21
C THR A 28 -24.45 -8.60 0.07
N ILE A 29 -23.31 -7.92 0.23
CA ILE A 29 -22.26 -7.89 -0.81
C ILE A 29 -21.58 -9.26 -0.93
N ILE A 30 -21.26 -9.90 0.18
CA ILE A 30 -20.58 -11.22 0.20
C ILE A 30 -21.51 -12.29 -0.37
N ASP A 31 -22.82 -12.26 -0.06
CA ASP A 31 -23.79 -13.19 -0.62
C ASP A 31 -23.93 -13.02 -2.13
N LYS A 32 -23.94 -11.78 -2.62
CA LYS A 32 -23.98 -11.50 -4.05
C LYS A 32 -22.71 -11.97 -4.77
N VAL A 33 -21.54 -11.79 -4.15
CA VAL A 33 -20.27 -12.32 -4.68
C VAL A 33 -20.31 -13.85 -4.79
N ILE A 34 -20.82 -14.55 -3.76
CA ILE A 34 -20.94 -16.02 -3.78
C ILE A 34 -21.93 -16.49 -4.84
N GLU A 35 -23.08 -15.82 -4.97
CA GLU A 35 -24.09 -16.10 -6.03
C GLU A 35 -23.45 -15.98 -7.42
N LEU A 36 -22.75 -14.88 -7.68
CA LEU A 36 -22.09 -14.65 -8.95
C LEU A 36 -20.94 -15.63 -9.21
N ASP A 37 -20.16 -16.01 -8.18
CA ASP A 37 -19.13 -17.06 -8.34
C ASP A 37 -19.74 -18.42 -8.69
N ASN A 38 -20.87 -18.77 -8.11
CA ASN A 38 -21.58 -19.99 -8.48
C ASN A 38 -22.06 -19.93 -9.95
N SER A 39 -22.62 -18.80 -10.39
CA SER A 39 -23.01 -18.58 -11.78
C SER A 39 -21.81 -18.64 -12.73
N ARG A 40 -20.70 -17.99 -12.38
CA ARG A 40 -19.44 -18.03 -13.12
C ARG A 40 -18.96 -19.46 -13.34
N ARG A 41 -18.94 -20.27 -12.27
CA ARG A 41 -18.50 -21.68 -12.31
C ARG A 41 -19.43 -22.55 -13.16
N ALA A 42 -20.74 -22.31 -13.10
CA ALA A 42 -21.71 -23.01 -13.95
C ALA A 42 -21.49 -22.65 -15.42
N THR A 43 -21.41 -21.35 -15.75
CA THR A 43 -21.18 -20.86 -17.12
C THR A 43 -19.83 -21.38 -17.67
N GLN A 44 -18.78 -21.39 -16.86
CA GLN A 44 -17.47 -21.94 -17.24
C GLN A 44 -17.59 -23.42 -17.59
N LYS A 45 -18.26 -24.21 -16.73
CA LYS A 45 -18.45 -25.66 -16.95
C LYS A 45 -19.25 -25.93 -18.26
N ASP A 46 -20.29 -25.15 -18.52
CA ASP A 46 -21.08 -25.28 -19.74
C ASP A 46 -20.27 -24.89 -20.98
N GLY A 47 -19.44 -23.85 -20.90
CA GLY A 47 -18.50 -23.45 -21.95
C GLY A 47 -17.47 -24.52 -22.25
N ASP A 48 -16.86 -25.12 -21.21
CA ASP A 48 -15.92 -26.22 -21.38
C ASP A 48 -16.51 -27.45 -22.00
N ALA A 49 -17.78 -27.77 -21.66
CA ALA A 49 -18.53 -28.87 -22.27
C ALA A 49 -18.81 -28.63 -23.76
N ILE A 50 -19.22 -27.42 -24.15
CA ILE A 50 -19.42 -27.03 -25.55
C ILE A 50 -18.11 -27.07 -26.34
N LYS A 51 -17.00 -26.58 -25.78
CA LYS A 51 -15.67 -26.67 -26.40
C LYS A 51 -15.26 -28.12 -26.66
N ALA A 52 -15.51 -28.99 -25.68
CA ALA A 52 -15.20 -30.42 -25.82
C ALA A 52 -16.06 -31.08 -26.92
N GLU A 53 -17.38 -30.76 -26.97
CA GLU A 53 -18.29 -31.27 -28.01
C GLU A 53 -17.88 -30.76 -29.42
N ALA A 54 -17.58 -29.47 -29.55
CA ALA A 54 -17.14 -28.88 -30.82
C ALA A 54 -15.83 -29.54 -31.33
N ASN A 55 -14.89 -29.81 -30.45
CA ASN A 55 -13.64 -30.49 -30.80
C ASN A 55 -13.89 -31.95 -31.24
N ALA A 56 -14.80 -32.68 -30.58
CA ALA A 56 -15.18 -34.03 -30.97
C ALA A 56 -15.84 -34.06 -32.37
N ILE A 57 -16.77 -33.12 -32.65
CA ILE A 57 -17.42 -32.98 -33.95
C ILE A 57 -16.40 -32.60 -35.03
N ALA A 58 -15.47 -31.71 -34.76
CA ALA A 58 -14.41 -31.32 -35.72
C ALA A 58 -13.56 -32.54 -36.15
N LYS A 59 -13.28 -33.46 -35.23
CA LYS A 59 -12.61 -34.73 -35.55
C LYS A 59 -13.46 -35.65 -36.42
N GLN A 60 -14.77 -35.78 -36.11
CA GLN A 60 -15.73 -36.55 -36.91
C GLN A 60 -15.88 -36.02 -38.33
N ILE A 61 -15.92 -34.69 -38.51
CA ILE A 61 -15.93 -34.05 -39.84
C ILE A 61 -14.71 -34.49 -40.65
N GLY A 62 -13.52 -34.49 -40.03
CA GLY A 62 -12.30 -34.98 -40.70
C GLY A 62 -12.38 -36.44 -41.17
N GLU A 63 -12.96 -37.31 -40.35
CA GLU A 63 -13.15 -38.72 -40.68
C GLU A 63 -14.20 -38.90 -41.80
N LEU A 64 -15.34 -38.16 -41.74
CA LEU A 64 -16.38 -38.21 -42.77
C LEU A 64 -15.89 -37.70 -44.13
N MET A 65 -15.08 -36.65 -44.13
CA MET A 65 -14.46 -36.10 -45.35
C MET A 65 -13.49 -37.11 -45.98
N LYS A 66 -12.68 -37.77 -45.19
CA LYS A 66 -11.80 -38.86 -45.67
C LYS A 66 -12.55 -40.05 -46.22
N ALA A 67 -13.71 -40.33 -45.65
CA ALA A 67 -14.60 -41.42 -46.12
C ALA A 67 -15.50 -41.05 -47.31
N GLY A 68 -15.37 -39.83 -47.86
CA GLY A 68 -16.19 -39.35 -48.99
C GLY A 68 -17.66 -38.98 -48.64
N LYS A 69 -18.04 -39.00 -47.38
CA LYS A 69 -19.43 -38.77 -46.90
C LYS A 69 -19.71 -37.27 -46.74
N LYS A 70 -19.76 -36.54 -47.84
CA LYS A 70 -19.88 -35.06 -47.88
C LYS A 70 -21.12 -34.52 -47.20
N GLU A 71 -22.29 -35.11 -47.46
CA GLU A 71 -23.59 -34.66 -46.89
C GLU A 71 -23.56 -34.76 -45.33
N ALA A 72 -23.09 -35.88 -44.80
CA ALA A 72 -22.94 -36.06 -43.36
C ALA A 72 -21.93 -35.08 -42.75
N ALA A 73 -20.87 -34.76 -43.48
CA ALA A 73 -19.91 -33.76 -43.06
C ALA A 73 -20.52 -32.34 -43.00
N GLU A 74 -21.39 -31.97 -43.96
CA GLU A 74 -22.08 -30.66 -43.96
C GLU A 74 -23.04 -30.52 -42.77
N ILE A 75 -23.78 -31.58 -42.41
CA ILE A 75 -24.64 -31.59 -41.22
C ILE A 75 -23.81 -31.32 -39.95
N GLN A 76 -22.68 -31.97 -39.83
CA GLN A 76 -21.78 -31.77 -38.67
C GLN A 76 -21.14 -30.38 -38.67
N LYS A 77 -20.84 -29.78 -39.81
CA LYS A 77 -20.39 -28.39 -39.91
C LYS A 77 -21.45 -27.40 -39.42
N ALA A 78 -22.73 -27.60 -39.83
CA ALA A 78 -23.85 -26.78 -39.35
C ALA A 78 -23.96 -26.83 -37.80
N LYS A 79 -23.88 -28.05 -37.22
CA LYS A 79 -23.84 -28.23 -35.75
C LYS A 79 -22.67 -27.53 -35.11
N THR A 80 -21.47 -27.59 -35.72
CA THR A 80 -20.30 -26.88 -35.21
C THR A 80 -20.49 -25.37 -35.22
N ALA A 81 -21.16 -24.82 -36.24
CA ALA A 81 -21.46 -23.39 -36.29
C ALA A 81 -22.43 -22.95 -35.17
N GLU A 82 -23.45 -23.77 -34.86
CA GLU A 82 -24.34 -23.52 -33.72
C GLU A 82 -23.60 -23.57 -32.40
N LEU A 83 -22.76 -24.58 -32.19
CA LEU A 83 -21.95 -24.67 -30.96
C LEU A 83 -20.99 -23.49 -30.78
N LYS A 84 -20.38 -23.00 -31.85
CA LYS A 84 -19.51 -21.79 -31.80
C LYS A 84 -20.30 -20.54 -31.42
N LEU A 85 -21.54 -20.40 -31.88
CA LEU A 85 -22.41 -19.28 -31.49
C LEU A 85 -22.74 -19.36 -29.99
N ARG A 86 -23.07 -20.54 -29.48
CA ARG A 86 -23.35 -20.77 -28.05
C ARG A 86 -22.12 -20.53 -27.21
N GLU A 87 -20.95 -20.99 -27.62
CA GLU A 87 -19.66 -20.73 -26.97
C GLU A 87 -19.42 -19.23 -26.85
N LYS A 88 -19.57 -18.47 -27.94
CA LYS A 88 -19.40 -17.01 -27.93
C LYS A 88 -20.34 -16.34 -26.92
N ASN A 89 -21.62 -16.73 -26.89
CA ASN A 89 -22.58 -16.15 -25.95
C ASN A 89 -22.25 -16.47 -24.50
N LEU A 90 -21.72 -17.67 -24.21
CA LEU A 90 -21.28 -18.05 -22.88
C LEU A 90 -19.99 -17.29 -22.48
N ASP A 91 -19.06 -17.10 -23.39
CA ASP A 91 -17.83 -16.31 -23.14
C ASP A 91 -18.19 -14.84 -22.85
N GLU A 92 -19.16 -14.25 -23.55
CA GLU A 92 -19.68 -12.89 -23.28
C GLU A 92 -20.38 -12.82 -21.91
N ALA A 93 -21.22 -13.79 -21.57
CA ALA A 93 -21.86 -13.87 -20.26
C ALA A 93 -20.82 -14.04 -19.13
N LEU A 94 -19.81 -14.89 -19.33
CA LEU A 94 -18.73 -15.11 -18.37
C LEU A 94 -17.97 -13.81 -18.08
N LYS A 95 -17.60 -13.05 -19.11
CA LYS A 95 -16.94 -11.75 -18.96
C LYS A 95 -17.79 -10.77 -18.13
N GLY A 96 -19.09 -10.68 -18.40
CA GLY A 96 -19.99 -9.82 -17.62
C GLY A 96 -20.03 -10.22 -16.14
N ILE A 97 -20.15 -11.52 -15.85
CA ILE A 97 -20.16 -12.04 -14.47
C ILE A 97 -18.82 -11.74 -13.76
N GLU A 98 -17.69 -11.93 -14.44
CA GLU A 98 -16.37 -11.64 -13.89
C GLU A 98 -16.16 -10.16 -13.59
N GLU A 99 -16.68 -9.27 -14.43
CA GLU A 99 -16.67 -7.82 -14.20
C GLU A 99 -17.55 -7.43 -13.01
N ASP A 100 -18.75 -7.99 -12.88
CA ASP A 100 -19.63 -7.76 -11.74
C ASP A 100 -18.99 -8.22 -10.43
N ILE A 101 -18.38 -9.40 -10.41
CA ILE A 101 -17.61 -9.91 -9.27
C ILE A 101 -16.50 -8.94 -8.91
N LYS A 102 -15.71 -8.50 -9.90
CA LYS A 102 -14.61 -7.56 -9.70
C LYS A 102 -15.12 -6.25 -9.08
N ASN A 103 -16.19 -5.69 -9.59
CA ASN A 103 -16.78 -4.44 -9.13
C ASN A 103 -17.30 -4.54 -7.68
N LEU A 104 -17.90 -5.66 -7.30
CA LEU A 104 -18.28 -5.92 -5.90
C LEU A 104 -17.06 -6.07 -4.99
N LEU A 105 -16.07 -6.86 -5.40
CA LEU A 105 -14.85 -7.09 -4.60
C LEU A 105 -14.02 -5.83 -4.42
N LEU A 106 -14.10 -4.84 -5.33
CA LEU A 106 -13.45 -3.53 -5.16
C LEU A 106 -14.08 -2.69 -4.03
N GLN A 107 -15.30 -3.04 -3.60
CA GLN A 107 -15.96 -2.37 -2.48
C GLN A 107 -15.60 -3.02 -1.13
N VAL A 108 -15.14 -4.27 -1.14
CA VAL A 108 -14.86 -5.04 0.08
C VAL A 108 -13.43 -4.78 0.57
N PRO A 109 -13.26 -4.25 1.78
CA PRO A 109 -11.94 -4.05 2.36
C PRO A 109 -11.25 -5.39 2.66
N ASN A 110 -9.96 -5.34 2.95
CA ASN A 110 -9.27 -6.50 3.48
C ASN A 110 -9.83 -6.91 4.85
N THR A 111 -9.85 -8.20 5.12
CA THR A 111 -10.27 -8.74 6.42
C THR A 111 -9.18 -8.48 7.47
N PRO A 112 -9.49 -7.76 8.58
CA PRO A 112 -8.54 -7.55 9.66
C PRO A 112 -8.10 -8.85 10.34
N SER A 113 -6.88 -8.88 10.84
CA SER A 113 -6.41 -9.94 11.73
C SER A 113 -7.24 -9.98 13.02
N ALA A 114 -7.36 -11.15 13.63
CA ALA A 114 -8.00 -11.29 14.94
C ALA A 114 -7.28 -10.51 16.07
N LYS A 115 -6.04 -10.04 15.82
CA LYS A 115 -5.25 -9.22 16.75
C LYS A 115 -5.60 -7.73 16.70
N VAL A 116 -6.45 -7.30 15.76
CA VAL A 116 -6.85 -5.91 15.61
C VAL A 116 -7.83 -5.53 16.72
N PRO A 117 -7.58 -4.45 17.49
CA PRO A 117 -8.50 -3.99 18.50
C PRO A 117 -9.82 -3.49 17.88
N LEU A 118 -10.90 -3.68 18.61
CA LEU A 118 -12.19 -3.11 18.25
C LEU A 118 -12.17 -1.62 18.52
N GLY A 119 -12.69 -0.83 17.58
CA GLY A 119 -12.75 0.63 17.69
C GLY A 119 -13.26 1.25 16.40
N LYS A 120 -13.66 2.54 16.48
CA LYS A 120 -14.22 3.29 15.37
C LYS A 120 -13.39 4.50 14.97
N THR A 121 -12.59 5.00 15.88
CA THR A 121 -11.85 6.26 15.74
C THR A 121 -10.41 6.11 16.23
N PRO A 122 -9.49 7.01 15.89
CA PRO A 122 -8.09 6.97 16.34
C PRO A 122 -7.90 6.90 17.87
N GLU A 123 -8.88 7.40 18.65
CA GLU A 123 -8.85 7.34 20.11
C GLU A 123 -8.99 5.91 20.66
N ASP A 124 -9.50 5.00 19.84
CA ASP A 124 -9.67 3.58 20.19
C ASP A 124 -8.42 2.74 19.85
N ASN A 125 -7.36 3.34 19.32
CA ASN A 125 -6.12 2.66 19.01
C ASN A 125 -5.42 2.16 20.29
N GLU A 126 -4.88 0.97 20.24
CA GLU A 126 -4.16 0.35 21.37
C GLU A 126 -2.73 0.90 21.47
N LEU A 127 -2.40 1.52 22.61
CA LEU A 127 -1.02 1.89 22.90
C LEU A 127 -0.18 0.65 23.18
N VAL A 128 0.80 0.35 22.32
CA VAL A 128 1.70 -0.80 22.49
C VAL A 128 2.83 -0.44 23.46
N PHE A 129 3.51 0.68 23.24
CA PHE A 129 4.48 1.25 24.17
C PHE A 129 4.82 2.71 23.84
N GLU A 130 5.42 3.41 24.79
CA GLU A 130 6.07 4.73 24.63
C GLU A 130 7.56 4.63 24.94
N HIS A 131 8.38 5.49 24.30
CA HIS A 131 9.81 5.58 24.50
C HIS A 131 10.28 7.03 24.54
N GLY A 132 11.29 7.29 25.37
CA GLY A 132 11.92 8.60 25.51
C GLY A 132 11.14 9.56 26.43
N THR A 133 11.82 10.63 26.81
CA THR A 133 11.24 11.67 27.67
C THR A 133 10.85 12.88 26.81
N LYS A 134 9.60 13.33 26.96
CA LYS A 134 9.13 14.55 26.29
C LYS A 134 9.95 15.74 26.76
N PRO A 135 10.63 16.48 25.86
CA PRO A 135 11.50 17.56 26.26
C PRO A 135 10.69 18.74 26.82
N THR A 136 11.21 19.35 27.88
CA THR A 136 10.73 20.65 28.36
C THR A 136 11.47 21.73 27.58
N LEU A 137 10.74 22.50 26.80
CA LEU A 137 11.31 23.57 26.00
C LEU A 137 11.64 24.82 26.84
N ALA A 138 12.69 25.52 26.46
CA ALA A 138 13.06 26.81 27.07
C ALA A 138 11.97 27.88 26.78
N GLN A 139 11.93 28.90 27.63
CA GLN A 139 11.05 30.04 27.39
C GLN A 139 11.38 30.72 26.05
N GLY A 140 10.35 31.02 25.24
CA GLY A 140 10.51 31.59 23.90
C GLY A 140 10.70 30.58 22.78
N SER A 141 10.63 29.28 23.09
CA SER A 141 10.60 28.23 22.07
C SER A 141 9.34 28.32 21.22
N VAL A 142 9.47 28.02 19.91
CA VAL A 142 8.42 28.21 18.92
C VAL A 142 8.24 26.96 18.05
N PRO A 143 7.10 26.80 17.38
CA PRO A 143 6.87 25.69 16.45
C PRO A 143 7.80 25.72 15.22
N HIS A 144 7.91 24.60 14.53
CA HIS A 144 8.85 24.42 13.41
C HIS A 144 8.63 25.42 12.27
N TRP A 145 7.41 25.87 11.97
CA TRP A 145 7.17 26.87 10.93
C TRP A 145 7.77 28.25 11.24
N ASP A 146 7.88 28.62 12.52
CA ASP A 146 8.57 29.85 12.94
C ASP A 146 10.08 29.64 12.94
N LEU A 147 10.57 28.44 13.36
CA LEU A 147 12.00 28.06 13.29
C LEU A 147 12.51 28.03 11.86
N THR A 148 11.74 27.47 10.93
CA THR A 148 12.13 27.40 9.51
C THR A 148 12.27 28.76 8.87
N THR A 149 11.44 29.72 9.27
CA THR A 149 11.56 31.12 8.88
C THR A 149 12.75 31.80 9.53
N LYS A 150 12.88 31.67 10.87
CA LYS A 150 13.96 32.29 11.65
C LYS A 150 15.37 31.92 11.14
N TYR A 151 15.58 30.65 10.82
CA TYR A 151 16.86 30.12 10.35
C TYR A 151 16.96 29.94 8.83
N ASN A 152 15.95 30.46 8.08
CA ASN A 152 15.89 30.39 6.61
C ASN A 152 16.10 28.95 6.06
N LEU A 153 15.40 27.97 6.66
CA LEU A 153 15.53 26.55 6.33
C LEU A 153 14.55 26.08 5.28
N ILE A 154 13.30 26.61 5.35
CA ILE A 154 12.19 26.24 4.46
C ILE A 154 11.39 27.49 4.17
N ASP A 155 11.04 27.66 2.90
CA ASP A 155 10.28 28.78 2.39
C ASP A 155 8.93 28.31 1.86
N PHE A 156 7.89 28.50 2.64
CA PHE A 156 6.53 28.11 2.27
C PHE A 156 5.89 29.10 1.27
N GLU A 157 6.22 30.40 1.38
CA GLU A 157 5.69 31.43 0.47
C GLU A 157 6.25 31.27 -0.94
N LEU A 158 7.54 30.95 -1.05
CA LEU A 158 8.16 30.62 -2.32
C LEU A 158 7.52 29.36 -2.93
N GLY A 159 7.18 28.36 -2.12
CA GLY A 159 6.44 27.17 -2.56
C GLY A 159 5.07 27.52 -3.13
N VAL A 160 4.33 28.41 -2.47
CA VAL A 160 3.05 28.93 -2.98
C VAL A 160 3.22 29.63 -4.32
N LYS A 161 4.28 30.44 -4.46
CA LYS A 161 4.59 31.12 -5.72
C LYS A 161 4.91 30.16 -6.87
N LEU A 162 5.62 29.06 -6.60
CA LEU A 162 6.07 28.11 -7.63
C LEU A 162 4.96 27.14 -8.05
N THR A 163 4.15 26.67 -7.10
CA THR A 163 3.20 25.58 -7.35
C THR A 163 1.85 25.82 -6.66
N GLY A 164 1.87 26.15 -5.37
CA GLY A 164 0.69 26.29 -4.52
C GLY A 164 0.98 25.96 -3.07
N ALA A 165 -0.01 26.06 -2.20
CA ALA A 165 0.10 25.67 -0.80
C ALA A 165 0.45 24.16 -0.69
N GLY A 166 1.22 23.79 0.34
CA GLY A 166 1.61 22.39 0.56
C GLY A 166 2.81 21.88 -0.25
N PHE A 167 3.54 22.79 -0.93
CA PHE A 167 4.78 22.50 -1.67
C PHE A 167 5.94 23.33 -1.09
N PRO A 168 6.59 22.90 0.00
CA PRO A 168 7.65 23.67 0.64
C PRO A 168 8.94 23.69 -0.18
N VAL A 169 9.69 24.81 -0.10
CA VAL A 169 11.03 24.92 -0.69
C VAL A 169 12.08 24.86 0.40
N TYR A 170 12.84 23.79 0.46
CA TYR A 170 13.95 23.62 1.40
C TYR A 170 15.17 24.43 0.93
N LYS A 171 15.84 25.13 1.86
CA LYS A 171 16.98 26.01 1.56
C LYS A 171 18.15 25.78 2.51
N GLY A 172 19.39 26.03 2.07
CA GLY A 172 20.58 26.05 2.91
C GLY A 172 20.74 24.83 3.81
N LYS A 173 20.88 25.07 5.13
CA LYS A 173 20.99 24.01 6.16
C LYS A 173 19.73 23.12 6.20
N GLY A 174 18.54 23.64 5.86
CA GLY A 174 17.31 22.86 5.77
C GLY A 174 17.35 21.82 4.63
N ALA A 175 17.76 22.23 3.43
CA ALA A 175 17.96 21.29 2.31
C ALA A 175 19.06 20.27 2.59
N ARG A 176 20.11 20.68 3.30
CA ARG A 176 21.18 19.76 3.73
C ARG A 176 20.68 18.74 4.75
N LEU A 177 19.86 19.17 5.73
CA LEU A 177 19.24 18.27 6.71
C LEU A 177 18.31 17.26 6.05
N GLN A 178 17.46 17.71 5.09
CA GLN A 178 16.58 16.84 4.32
C GLN A 178 17.34 15.72 3.63
N ARG A 179 18.41 16.09 2.90
CA ARG A 179 19.26 15.11 2.20
C ARG A 179 20.04 14.21 3.18
N ALA A 180 20.47 14.74 4.32
CA ALA A 180 21.13 13.96 5.36
C ALA A 180 20.22 12.87 5.92
N LEU A 181 18.96 13.19 6.19
CA LEU A 181 17.95 12.21 6.63
C LEU A 181 17.69 11.14 5.56
N ILE A 182 17.58 11.52 4.28
CA ILE A 182 17.40 10.56 3.18
C ILE A 182 18.56 9.55 3.17
N ASN A 183 19.80 10.02 3.17
CA ASN A 183 20.97 9.14 3.13
C ASN A 183 21.05 8.25 4.39
N TYR A 184 20.83 8.83 5.56
CA TYR A 184 20.85 8.10 6.82
C TYR A 184 19.81 6.97 6.85
N PHE A 185 18.58 7.24 6.42
CA PHE A 185 17.52 6.23 6.43
C PHE A 185 17.76 5.13 5.39
N LEU A 186 18.30 5.46 4.21
CA LEU A 186 18.67 4.46 3.20
C LEU A 186 19.84 3.57 3.68
N ASP A 187 20.88 4.17 4.29
CA ASP A 187 21.99 3.41 4.85
C ASP A 187 21.49 2.45 5.93
N LYS A 188 20.63 2.92 6.84
CA LYS A 188 20.02 2.06 7.88
C LYS A 188 19.17 0.93 7.29
N ALA A 189 18.45 1.18 6.19
CA ALA A 189 17.64 0.16 5.53
C ALA A 189 18.55 -0.90 4.86
N THR A 190 19.62 -0.48 4.18
CA THR A 190 20.56 -1.41 3.54
C THR A 190 21.34 -2.23 4.58
N GLU A 191 21.75 -1.62 5.70
CA GLU A 191 22.33 -2.32 6.85
C GLU A 191 21.40 -3.38 7.45
N ALA A 192 20.08 -3.13 7.43
CA ALA A 192 19.04 -4.07 7.88
C ALA A 192 18.69 -5.16 6.82
N GLY A 193 19.44 -5.20 5.71
CA GLY A 193 19.31 -6.21 4.66
C GLY A 193 18.21 -5.93 3.63
N TYR A 194 17.76 -4.68 3.52
CA TYR A 194 16.89 -4.27 2.42
C TYR A 194 17.71 -3.92 1.17
N MET A 195 17.29 -4.42 0.02
CA MET A 195 17.86 -4.02 -1.25
C MET A 195 17.28 -2.66 -1.65
N GLU A 196 18.16 -1.67 -1.83
CA GLU A 196 17.75 -0.36 -2.30
C GLU A 196 17.35 -0.40 -3.77
N VAL A 197 16.23 0.24 -4.08
CA VAL A 197 15.72 0.42 -5.45
C VAL A 197 15.30 1.87 -5.67
N GLN A 198 15.56 2.40 -6.85
CA GLN A 198 15.11 3.73 -7.26
C GLN A 198 14.04 3.59 -8.35
N PRO A 199 12.75 3.55 -7.96
CA PRO A 199 11.67 3.33 -8.90
C PRO A 199 11.22 4.63 -9.59
N PRO A 200 10.46 4.52 -10.71
CA PRO A 200 9.75 5.67 -11.28
C PRO A 200 8.74 6.26 -10.29
N ILE A 201 8.54 7.58 -10.34
CA ILE A 201 7.54 8.29 -9.53
C ILE A 201 6.20 8.48 -10.25
N MET A 202 6.13 8.14 -11.51
CA MET A 202 4.92 8.05 -12.32
C MET A 202 4.63 6.59 -12.63
N VAL A 203 3.39 6.18 -12.43
CA VAL A 203 2.97 4.78 -12.62
C VAL A 203 1.70 4.71 -13.48
N ASN A 204 1.50 3.58 -14.14
CA ASN A 204 0.27 3.29 -14.88
C ASN A 204 -0.87 2.86 -13.94
N GLU A 205 -2.09 2.80 -14.49
CA GLU A 205 -3.30 2.40 -13.76
C GLU A 205 -3.15 1.04 -13.09
N ASP A 206 -2.60 0.04 -13.79
CA ASP A 206 -2.41 -1.31 -13.24
C ASP A 206 -1.54 -1.32 -11.98
N SER A 207 -0.51 -0.47 -11.93
CA SER A 207 0.35 -0.37 -10.75
C SER A 207 -0.37 0.26 -9.56
N ALA A 208 -1.14 1.31 -9.78
CA ALA A 208 -1.94 1.94 -8.74
C ALA A 208 -3.10 1.03 -8.28
N TYR A 209 -3.71 0.28 -9.19
CA TYR A 209 -4.73 -0.72 -8.88
C TYR A 209 -4.18 -1.87 -8.03
N ALA A 210 -3.01 -2.37 -8.36
CA ALA A 210 -2.43 -3.56 -7.73
C ALA A 210 -2.19 -3.39 -6.23
N THR A 211 -1.77 -2.20 -5.79
CA THR A 211 -1.54 -1.89 -4.36
C THR A 211 -2.78 -1.33 -3.65
N GLY A 212 -3.86 -1.06 -4.38
CA GLY A 212 -5.13 -0.62 -3.78
C GLY A 212 -5.34 0.89 -3.76
N GLN A 213 -4.51 1.67 -4.45
CA GLN A 213 -4.69 3.11 -4.61
C GLN A 213 -5.86 3.42 -5.56
N LEU A 214 -6.12 2.54 -6.51
CA LEU A 214 -7.29 2.61 -7.38
C LEU A 214 -8.30 1.50 -7.06
N PRO A 215 -9.62 1.78 -7.19
CA PRO A 215 -10.24 3.08 -7.50
C PRO A 215 -10.00 4.11 -6.38
N ASP A 216 -9.64 5.34 -6.76
CA ASP A 216 -9.36 6.43 -5.83
C ASP A 216 -10.67 7.03 -5.27
N LYS A 217 -11.16 6.42 -4.19
CA LYS A 217 -12.43 6.81 -3.55
C LYS A 217 -12.33 8.15 -2.81
N GLU A 218 -11.12 8.53 -2.42
CA GLU A 218 -10.85 9.71 -1.59
C GLU A 218 -10.31 10.89 -2.40
N GLY A 219 -10.04 10.70 -3.70
CA GLY A 219 -9.53 11.74 -4.58
C GLY A 219 -8.09 12.15 -4.25
N GLN A 220 -7.25 11.23 -3.76
CA GLN A 220 -5.89 11.52 -3.29
C GLN A 220 -4.83 11.50 -4.39
N MET A 221 -5.10 10.84 -5.51
CA MET A 221 -4.13 10.66 -6.58
C MET A 221 -4.07 11.86 -7.53
N TYR A 222 -2.87 12.30 -7.88
CA TYR A 222 -2.65 13.17 -9.03
C TYR A 222 -2.64 12.33 -10.30
N HIS A 223 -3.58 12.59 -11.20
CA HIS A 223 -3.73 11.91 -12.49
C HIS A 223 -3.34 12.83 -13.65
N MET A 224 -2.40 12.41 -14.45
CA MET A 224 -2.00 13.08 -15.69
C MET A 224 -2.81 12.51 -16.87
N THR A 225 -3.89 13.18 -17.21
CA THR A 225 -4.92 12.68 -18.13
C THR A 225 -4.45 12.52 -19.59
N VAL A 226 -3.41 13.24 -20.01
CA VAL A 226 -2.88 13.15 -21.38
C VAL A 226 -2.11 11.84 -21.59
N ASP A 227 -1.29 11.47 -20.61
CA ASP A 227 -0.42 10.29 -20.66
C ASP A 227 -1.02 9.07 -19.97
N ASP A 228 -2.15 9.24 -19.27
CA ASP A 228 -2.81 8.24 -18.44
C ASP A 228 -1.87 7.64 -17.38
N LEU A 229 -1.14 8.52 -16.71
CA LEU A 229 -0.21 8.17 -15.64
C LEU A 229 -0.61 8.85 -14.32
N TYR A 230 -0.18 8.26 -13.22
CA TYR A 230 -0.44 8.74 -11.86
C TYR A 230 0.86 9.06 -11.15
N LEU A 231 0.93 10.20 -10.44
CA LEU A 231 2.01 10.45 -9.48
C LEU A 231 1.80 9.57 -8.24
N ILE A 232 2.88 8.94 -7.78
CA ILE A 232 2.79 8.02 -6.65
C ILE A 232 2.53 8.76 -5.32
N PRO A 233 1.61 8.26 -4.48
CA PRO A 233 1.40 8.80 -3.13
C PRO A 233 2.37 8.17 -2.11
N THR A 234 3.11 7.14 -2.51
CA THR A 234 4.07 6.35 -1.73
C THR A 234 4.91 5.49 -2.65
N ALA A 235 6.17 5.25 -2.29
CA ALA A 235 7.05 4.31 -3.00
C ALA A 235 6.57 2.85 -2.91
N GLU A 236 5.68 2.54 -1.98
CA GLU A 236 5.00 1.23 -1.93
C GLU A 236 4.48 0.81 -3.32
N VAL A 237 3.84 1.76 -4.04
CA VAL A 237 3.21 1.45 -5.33
C VAL A 237 4.21 0.88 -6.34
N PRO A 238 5.27 1.59 -6.75
CA PRO A 238 6.20 1.04 -7.73
C PRO A 238 7.05 -0.12 -7.17
N ILE A 239 7.46 -0.09 -5.89
CA ILE A 239 8.31 -1.14 -5.32
C ILE A 239 7.57 -2.47 -5.24
N THR A 240 6.33 -2.48 -4.77
CA THR A 240 5.53 -3.70 -4.69
C THR A 240 5.22 -4.25 -6.09
N ASN A 241 5.03 -3.38 -7.08
CA ASN A 241 4.77 -3.76 -8.47
C ASN A 241 5.96 -4.37 -9.22
N ILE A 242 7.18 -4.34 -8.67
CA ILE A 242 8.33 -5.13 -9.18
C ILE A 242 7.94 -6.62 -9.26
N TYR A 243 7.06 -7.07 -8.37
CA TYR A 243 6.63 -8.46 -8.25
C TYR A 243 5.25 -8.73 -8.87
N ARG A 244 4.73 -7.82 -9.71
CA ARG A 244 3.48 -8.04 -10.44
C ARG A 244 3.65 -9.11 -11.51
N ASP A 245 2.69 -10.09 -11.56
CA ASP A 245 2.68 -11.25 -12.45
C ASP A 245 3.91 -12.19 -12.30
N VAL A 246 4.57 -12.18 -11.13
CA VAL A 246 5.75 -13.00 -10.86
C VAL A 246 5.40 -14.24 -10.04
N ILE A 247 6.03 -15.37 -10.38
CA ILE A 247 6.05 -16.59 -9.56
C ILE A 247 7.47 -16.75 -9.00
N LEU A 248 7.60 -16.50 -7.70
CA LEU A 248 8.86 -16.60 -6.95
C LEU A 248 9.16 -18.06 -6.59
N LYS A 249 10.37 -18.35 -6.18
CA LYS A 249 10.70 -19.58 -5.45
C LYS A 249 10.48 -19.34 -3.96
N GLU A 250 10.03 -20.35 -3.24
CA GLU A 250 9.90 -20.26 -1.78
C GLU A 250 11.22 -19.88 -1.09
N SER A 251 12.35 -20.37 -1.63
CA SER A 251 13.71 -20.07 -1.15
C SER A 251 14.11 -18.60 -1.29
N ASP A 252 13.43 -17.83 -2.14
CA ASP A 252 13.72 -16.41 -2.36
C ASP A 252 13.07 -15.52 -1.29
N LEU A 253 12.13 -16.07 -0.49
CA LEU A 253 11.41 -15.36 0.55
C LEU A 253 12.17 -15.37 1.91
N PRO A 254 12.15 -14.28 2.67
CA PRO A 254 11.51 -13.01 2.36
C PRO A 254 12.35 -12.15 1.40
N ILE A 255 11.67 -11.46 0.48
CA ILE A 255 12.28 -10.40 -0.32
C ILE A 255 12.08 -9.08 0.42
N LYS A 256 13.14 -8.29 0.55
CA LYS A 256 13.14 -7.00 1.25
C LYS A 256 13.66 -5.92 0.31
N ASN A 257 12.85 -4.89 0.07
CA ASN A 257 13.25 -3.73 -0.72
C ASN A 257 13.04 -2.44 0.06
N CYS A 258 13.90 -1.45 -0.18
CA CYS A 258 13.70 -0.08 0.28
C CYS A 258 13.88 0.89 -0.88
N GLY A 259 13.30 2.08 -0.77
CA GLY A 259 13.52 3.13 -1.75
C GLY A 259 13.10 4.49 -1.24
N TYR A 260 13.84 5.49 -1.69
CA TYR A 260 13.50 6.89 -1.52
C TYR A 260 12.70 7.39 -2.72
N THR A 261 11.60 8.08 -2.46
CA THR A 261 10.87 8.85 -3.47
C THR A 261 10.25 10.12 -2.90
N PRO A 262 10.09 11.18 -3.70
CA PRO A 262 9.02 12.14 -3.47
C PRO A 262 7.68 11.42 -3.60
N CYS A 263 6.72 11.83 -2.77
CA CYS A 263 5.35 11.31 -2.73
C CYS A 263 4.39 12.46 -2.95
N PHE A 264 3.28 12.20 -3.63
CA PHE A 264 2.32 13.22 -4.03
C PHE A 264 0.91 12.84 -3.57
N ARG A 265 0.27 13.72 -2.78
CA ARG A 265 -1.10 13.53 -2.30
C ARG A 265 -1.89 14.80 -2.50
N ARG A 266 -3.11 14.69 -3.01
CA ARG A 266 -3.99 15.85 -3.20
C ARG A 266 -4.50 16.42 -1.89
N GLU A 267 -4.39 15.66 -0.79
CA GLU A 267 -4.85 16.05 0.55
C GLU A 267 -6.29 16.57 0.55
N ALA A 268 -7.13 15.97 -0.28
CA ALA A 268 -8.52 16.36 -0.46
C ALA A 268 -9.27 16.32 0.88
N GLY A 269 -9.94 17.43 1.23
CA GLY A 269 -10.70 17.53 2.48
C GLY A 269 -9.90 17.95 3.71
N SER A 270 -8.61 18.27 3.58
CA SER A 270 -7.77 18.70 4.71
C SER A 270 -7.75 20.21 4.86
N TYR A 271 -8.12 20.73 6.05
CA TYR A 271 -8.23 22.16 6.34
C TYR A 271 -7.74 22.51 7.76
N GLY A 272 -7.39 23.79 7.98
CA GLY A 272 -7.16 24.34 9.31
C GLY A 272 -5.76 24.14 9.88
N LYS A 273 -5.63 23.96 11.21
CA LYS A 273 -4.35 23.90 11.93
C LYS A 273 -3.49 22.71 11.53
N ASP A 274 -4.10 21.63 11.05
CA ASP A 274 -3.41 20.38 10.70
C ASP A 274 -2.60 20.47 9.39
N VAL A 275 -2.82 21.52 8.58
CA VAL A 275 -2.08 21.76 7.32
C VAL A 275 -0.94 22.77 7.49
N ARG A 276 -0.67 23.30 8.71
CA ARG A 276 0.34 24.33 8.91
C ARG A 276 1.76 23.73 8.91
N GLY A 277 2.67 24.41 8.22
CA GLY A 277 4.08 24.02 8.14
C GLY A 277 4.27 22.69 7.44
N LEU A 278 4.97 21.76 8.10
CA LEU A 278 5.31 20.42 7.59
C LEU A 278 4.31 19.32 8.00
N ASN A 279 3.21 19.68 8.67
CA ASN A 279 2.29 18.67 9.19
C ASN A 279 1.56 17.88 8.09
N ARG A 280 1.21 18.56 6.97
CA ARG A 280 0.51 17.94 5.85
C ARG A 280 0.87 18.66 4.55
N LEU A 281 1.36 17.91 3.57
CA LEU A 281 1.95 18.44 2.35
C LEU A 281 1.42 17.68 1.13
N HIS A 282 1.30 18.40 0.00
CA HIS A 282 0.96 17.82 -1.31
C HIS A 282 2.14 17.07 -1.94
N GLN A 283 3.37 17.53 -1.65
CA GLN A 283 4.61 16.86 -2.03
C GLN A 283 5.51 16.71 -0.80
N PHE A 284 6.01 15.51 -0.55
CA PHE A 284 6.91 15.21 0.55
C PHE A 284 7.82 14.03 0.24
N ASP A 285 8.95 13.95 0.93
CA ASP A 285 9.93 12.88 0.77
C ASP A 285 9.68 11.77 1.78
N LYS A 286 9.83 10.51 1.34
CA LYS A 286 9.65 9.33 2.16
C LYS A 286 10.59 8.20 1.76
N ILE A 287 11.17 7.53 2.74
CA ILE A 287 11.77 6.23 2.53
C ILE A 287 10.72 5.17 2.86
N GLU A 288 10.54 4.23 1.95
CA GLU A 288 9.62 3.11 2.10
C GLU A 288 10.39 1.81 2.14
N ILE A 289 9.95 0.91 3.01
CA ILE A 289 10.40 -0.49 3.06
C ILE A 289 9.24 -1.40 2.68
N VAL A 290 9.51 -2.38 1.83
CA VAL A 290 8.52 -3.35 1.34
C VAL A 290 9.07 -4.75 1.53
N GLN A 291 8.23 -5.67 1.97
CA GLN A 291 8.57 -7.10 2.02
C GLN A 291 7.53 -7.94 1.29
N ILE A 292 8.02 -8.95 0.56
CA ILE A 292 7.22 -10.07 0.06
C ILE A 292 7.63 -11.30 0.85
N THR A 293 6.67 -11.92 1.55
CA THR A 293 6.98 -12.97 2.54
C THR A 293 6.13 -14.22 2.34
N HIS A 294 6.61 -15.33 2.91
CA HIS A 294 5.76 -16.50 3.11
C HIS A 294 4.61 -16.16 4.08
N PRO A 295 3.36 -16.62 3.83
CA PRO A 295 2.21 -16.33 4.68
C PRO A 295 2.45 -16.62 6.17
N ASP A 296 3.07 -17.75 6.50
CA ASP A 296 3.34 -18.16 7.89
C ASP A 296 4.34 -17.26 8.63
N LYS A 297 5.10 -16.45 7.90
CA LYS A 297 6.15 -15.56 8.44
C LYS A 297 5.78 -14.08 8.43
N SER A 298 4.65 -13.71 7.82
CA SER A 298 4.32 -12.31 7.57
C SER A 298 4.06 -11.50 8.84
N TYR A 299 3.51 -12.10 9.88
CA TYR A 299 3.28 -11.41 11.16
C TYR A 299 4.57 -11.25 11.98
N GLU A 300 5.50 -12.22 11.89
CA GLU A 300 6.85 -12.07 12.44
C GLU A 300 7.60 -10.95 11.73
N ALA A 301 7.50 -10.90 10.40
CA ALA A 301 8.09 -9.83 9.58
C ALA A 301 7.51 -8.45 9.93
N LEU A 302 6.21 -8.35 10.20
CA LEU A 302 5.56 -7.11 10.64
C LEU A 302 6.15 -6.58 11.96
N GLU A 303 6.32 -7.46 12.95
CA GLU A 303 6.94 -7.09 14.24
C GLU A 303 8.39 -6.62 14.03
N GLN A 304 9.17 -7.32 13.22
CA GLN A 304 10.54 -6.94 12.88
C GLN A 304 10.61 -5.58 12.18
N MET A 305 9.69 -5.29 11.25
CA MET A 305 9.61 -3.99 10.57
C MET A 305 9.26 -2.87 11.56
N LYS A 306 8.30 -3.07 12.43
CA LYS A 306 7.92 -2.13 13.49
C LYS A 306 9.11 -1.83 14.42
N ASP A 307 9.80 -2.87 14.87
CA ASP A 307 10.96 -2.74 15.77
C ASP A 307 12.15 -2.05 15.09
N TYR A 308 12.36 -2.30 13.79
CA TYR A 308 13.36 -1.61 12.98
C TYR A 308 13.09 -0.11 12.92
N VAL A 309 11.86 0.30 12.61
CA VAL A 309 11.49 1.73 12.57
C VAL A 309 11.60 2.37 13.95
N ALA A 310 11.16 1.68 15.00
CA ALA A 310 11.34 2.14 16.38
C ALA A 310 12.82 2.31 16.76
N GLY A 311 13.71 1.46 16.25
CA GLY A 311 15.15 1.56 16.38
C GLY A 311 15.71 2.86 15.81
N ILE A 312 15.27 3.24 14.61
CA ILE A 312 15.67 4.52 13.98
C ILE A 312 15.24 5.72 14.84
N LEU A 313 14.01 5.71 15.35
CA LEU A 313 13.51 6.81 16.20
C LEU A 313 14.29 6.93 17.51
N LYS A 314 14.75 5.81 18.08
CA LYS A 314 15.64 5.80 19.25
C LYS A 314 17.01 6.41 18.93
N GLU A 315 17.61 6.07 17.81
CA GLU A 315 18.89 6.63 17.36
C GLU A 315 18.79 8.15 17.10
N LEU A 316 17.63 8.63 16.63
CA LEU A 316 17.34 10.05 16.48
C LEU A 316 17.04 10.78 17.81
N GLU A 317 17.01 10.04 18.92
CA GLU A 317 16.71 10.56 20.27
C GLU A 317 15.33 11.25 20.36
N LEU A 318 14.37 10.81 19.51
CA LEU A 318 13.01 11.35 19.50
C LEU A 318 12.11 10.57 20.46
N PRO A 319 11.35 11.24 21.34
CA PRO A 319 10.28 10.58 22.09
C PRO A 319 9.18 10.14 21.15
N PHE A 320 8.78 8.88 21.22
CA PHE A 320 7.77 8.31 20.33
C PHE A 320 6.88 7.30 21.04
N ARG A 321 5.73 7.02 20.44
CA ARG A 321 4.85 5.94 20.83
C ARG A 321 4.50 5.05 19.65
N VAL A 322 4.11 3.81 19.92
CA VAL A 322 3.63 2.85 18.95
C VAL A 322 2.19 2.52 19.25
N LEU A 323 1.33 2.68 18.26
CA LEU A 323 -0.08 2.37 18.30
C LEU A 323 -0.37 1.18 17.40
N LYS A 324 -1.22 0.26 17.87
CA LYS A 324 -1.87 -0.74 17.03
C LYS A 324 -3.23 -0.20 16.64
N LEU A 325 -3.45 -0.03 15.34
CA LEU A 325 -4.67 0.59 14.87
C LEU A 325 -5.89 -0.30 15.09
N CYS A 326 -6.98 0.31 15.54
CA CYS A 326 -8.29 -0.34 15.64
C CYS A 326 -8.94 -0.47 14.26
N GLY A 327 -9.99 -1.29 14.17
CA GLY A 327 -10.65 -1.57 12.90
C GLY A 327 -11.19 -0.34 12.16
N GLY A 328 -11.62 0.70 12.88
CA GLY A 328 -12.17 1.93 12.30
C GLY A 328 -11.12 2.91 11.78
N ASP A 329 -9.86 2.80 12.23
CA ASP A 329 -8.76 3.68 11.82
C ASP A 329 -7.82 3.02 10.80
N MET A 330 -7.92 1.73 10.59
CA MET A 330 -7.10 1.00 9.62
C MET A 330 -7.43 1.37 8.17
N SER A 331 -6.41 1.36 7.31
CA SER A 331 -6.59 1.51 5.87
C SER A 331 -7.48 0.41 5.28
N PHE A 332 -8.10 0.71 4.13
CA PHE A 332 -8.95 -0.24 3.41
C PHE A 332 -8.25 -1.58 3.11
N ALA A 333 -6.97 -1.53 2.75
CA ALA A 333 -6.22 -2.68 2.26
C ALA A 333 -5.49 -3.47 3.36
N SER A 334 -5.22 -2.90 4.54
CA SER A 334 -4.42 -3.55 5.59
C SER A 334 -5.19 -4.59 6.38
N ALA A 335 -4.49 -5.63 6.84
CA ALA A 335 -4.98 -6.66 7.77
C ALA A 335 -4.54 -6.38 9.23
N LEU A 336 -3.39 -5.75 9.43
CA LEU A 336 -2.90 -5.25 10.71
C LEU A 336 -1.93 -4.11 10.45
N THR A 337 -2.05 -3.03 11.22
CA THR A 337 -1.20 -1.84 11.10
C THR A 337 -0.70 -1.38 12.46
N TYR A 338 0.57 -1.00 12.51
CA TYR A 338 1.17 -0.23 13.59
C TYR A 338 1.53 1.16 13.09
N ASP A 339 1.12 2.19 13.82
CA ASP A 339 1.59 3.55 13.60
C ASP A 339 2.62 3.93 14.66
N LEU A 340 3.66 4.62 14.21
CA LEU A 340 4.66 5.22 15.08
C LEU A 340 4.50 6.73 15.02
N GLU A 341 4.34 7.33 16.18
CA GLU A 341 4.16 8.76 16.34
C GLU A 341 5.26 9.36 17.20
N VAL A 342 5.79 10.51 16.81
CA VAL A 342 6.77 11.27 17.57
C VAL A 342 6.14 12.45 18.27
N TRP A 343 6.64 12.79 19.47
CA TRP A 343 6.17 13.94 20.21
C TRP A 343 6.70 15.24 19.61
N SER A 344 5.81 16.14 19.27
CA SER A 344 6.15 17.52 18.89
C SER A 344 6.03 18.42 20.12
N ALA A 345 7.17 18.84 20.65
CA ALA A 345 7.20 19.56 21.92
C ALA A 345 6.60 20.96 21.86
N ALA A 346 6.72 21.67 20.73
CA ALA A 346 6.15 22.98 20.57
C ALA A 346 4.64 22.96 20.22
N GLN A 347 4.18 21.92 19.53
CA GLN A 347 2.75 21.75 19.22
C GLN A 347 1.99 21.01 20.35
N GLN A 348 2.70 20.40 21.31
CA GLN A 348 2.15 19.60 22.43
C GLN A 348 1.22 18.48 21.93
N ARG A 349 1.65 17.78 20.88
CA ARG A 349 0.91 16.64 20.32
C ARG A 349 1.81 15.60 19.68
N TRP A 350 1.25 14.41 19.47
CA TRP A 350 1.87 13.35 18.71
C TRP A 350 1.69 13.58 17.22
N LEU A 351 2.72 13.27 16.43
CA LEU A 351 2.72 13.33 14.97
C LEU A 351 3.08 11.96 14.42
N GLU A 352 2.20 11.35 13.66
CA GLU A 352 2.46 10.11 12.94
C GLU A 352 3.61 10.32 11.94
N VAL A 353 4.64 9.49 12.04
CA VAL A 353 5.83 9.54 11.16
C VAL A 353 6.04 8.25 10.38
N SER A 354 5.36 7.19 10.77
CA SER A 354 5.41 5.90 10.08
C SER A 354 4.13 5.12 10.32
N SER A 355 3.72 4.40 9.29
CA SER A 355 2.70 3.36 9.36
C SER A 355 3.31 2.09 8.79
N VAL A 356 3.23 0.98 9.52
CA VAL A 356 3.79 -0.33 9.13
C VAL A 356 2.66 -1.34 9.06
N SER A 357 2.43 -1.91 7.88
CA SER A 357 1.23 -2.70 7.59
C SER A 357 1.52 -4.06 6.99
N ASN A 358 0.72 -5.05 7.38
CA ASN A 358 0.59 -6.34 6.71
C ASN A 358 -0.72 -6.37 5.92
N PHE A 359 -0.64 -6.69 4.64
CA PHE A 359 -1.80 -6.78 3.73
C PHE A 359 -2.26 -8.21 3.51
N GLU A 360 -1.58 -9.19 4.08
CA GLU A 360 -1.77 -10.60 3.77
C GLU A 360 -1.78 -10.83 2.25
N THR A 361 -2.78 -11.52 1.70
CA THR A 361 -2.89 -11.77 0.25
C THR A 361 -3.63 -10.67 -0.52
N PHE A 362 -4.06 -9.59 0.13
CA PHE A 362 -4.95 -8.61 -0.50
C PHE A 362 -4.35 -7.90 -1.70
N GLN A 363 -3.10 -7.45 -1.58
CA GLN A 363 -2.35 -6.83 -2.67
C GLN A 363 -1.81 -7.88 -3.63
N THR A 364 -1.22 -8.96 -3.12
CA THR A 364 -0.60 -10.00 -3.93
C THR A 364 -1.61 -10.74 -4.80
N ASN A 365 -2.88 -10.81 -4.41
CA ASN A 365 -3.96 -11.31 -5.25
C ASN A 365 -4.22 -10.39 -6.47
N ARG A 366 -4.20 -9.06 -6.30
CA ARG A 366 -4.30 -8.10 -7.41
C ARG A 366 -3.04 -8.12 -8.28
N LEU A 367 -1.87 -8.16 -7.65
CA LEU A 367 -0.56 -8.28 -8.30
C LEU A 367 -0.35 -9.61 -9.02
N LYS A 368 -1.11 -10.66 -8.68
CA LYS A 368 -0.83 -12.05 -9.04
C LYS A 368 0.59 -12.48 -8.63
N CYS A 369 1.10 -11.94 -7.51
CA CYS A 369 2.38 -12.29 -6.94
C CYS A 369 2.26 -13.58 -6.16
N ARG A 370 2.91 -14.63 -6.65
CA ARG A 370 2.81 -16.00 -6.13
C ARG A 370 4.19 -16.56 -5.87
N PHE A 371 4.27 -17.64 -5.12
CA PHE A 371 5.48 -18.44 -5.01
C PHE A 371 5.16 -19.91 -5.19
N LYS A 372 6.15 -20.68 -5.62
CA LYS A 372 6.08 -22.13 -5.77
C LYS A 372 6.67 -22.75 -4.52
N GLY A 373 5.81 -23.42 -3.73
CA GLY A 373 6.19 -24.11 -2.52
C GLY A 373 6.99 -25.38 -2.79
N ALA A 374 7.59 -25.93 -1.73
CA ALA A 374 8.36 -27.17 -1.80
C ALA A 374 7.51 -28.37 -2.27
N ASP A 375 6.18 -28.35 -2.04
CA ASP A 375 5.21 -29.33 -2.54
C ASP A 375 4.87 -29.17 -4.03
N GLY A 376 5.48 -28.21 -4.71
CA GLY A 376 5.26 -27.91 -6.12
C GLY A 376 4.00 -27.07 -6.40
N LYS A 377 3.19 -26.76 -5.39
CA LYS A 377 1.98 -25.94 -5.54
C LYS A 377 2.33 -24.46 -5.55
N THR A 378 1.55 -23.73 -6.32
CA THR A 378 1.65 -22.27 -6.39
C THR A 378 0.61 -21.64 -5.48
N GLN A 379 1.05 -20.71 -4.62
CA GLN A 379 0.20 -19.98 -3.69
C GLN A 379 0.57 -18.49 -3.66
N LEU A 380 -0.35 -17.63 -3.19
CA LEU A 380 -0.09 -16.19 -3.05
C LEU A 380 0.89 -15.95 -1.91
N ALA A 381 1.84 -15.04 -2.13
CA ALA A 381 2.67 -14.50 -1.07
C ALA A 381 1.89 -13.48 -0.22
N HIS A 382 2.43 -13.07 0.92
CA HIS A 382 1.97 -11.89 1.66
C HIS A 382 2.85 -10.68 1.32
N SER A 383 2.23 -9.48 1.29
CA SER A 383 2.95 -8.22 1.16
C SER A 383 2.85 -7.40 2.44
N LEU A 384 3.95 -6.71 2.76
CA LEU A 384 4.05 -5.77 3.87
C LEU A 384 4.74 -4.51 3.37
N ASN A 385 4.39 -3.38 3.97
CA ASN A 385 5.13 -2.14 3.80
C ASN A 385 5.29 -1.37 5.11
N GLY A 386 6.16 -0.37 5.09
CA GLY A 386 6.29 0.60 6.16
C GLY A 386 7.10 1.81 5.74
N SER A 387 6.72 2.96 6.27
CA SER A 387 7.53 4.18 6.11
C SER A 387 8.72 4.15 7.06
N ALA A 388 9.92 4.29 6.51
CA ALA A 388 11.16 4.24 7.28
C ALA A 388 12.10 5.45 7.03
N LEU A 389 11.64 6.73 7.08
CA LEU A 389 10.44 7.34 7.60
C LEU A 389 9.85 8.38 6.61
N ALA A 390 8.69 8.99 6.99
CA ALA A 390 8.16 10.19 6.30
C ALA A 390 8.88 11.44 6.84
N LEU A 391 9.66 12.11 5.98
CA LEU A 391 10.62 13.13 6.41
C LEU A 391 10.01 14.41 7.01
N PRO A 392 8.89 14.97 6.50
CA PRO A 392 8.43 16.28 6.96
C PRO A 392 8.16 16.36 8.46
N ARG A 393 7.46 15.36 9.00
CA ARG A 393 7.12 15.33 10.43
C ARG A 393 8.33 14.97 11.30
N ILE A 394 9.30 14.22 10.77
CA ILE A 394 10.60 13.99 11.41
C ILE A 394 11.39 15.31 11.48
N VAL A 395 11.47 16.06 10.37
CA VAL A 395 12.13 17.38 10.36
C VAL A 395 11.44 18.33 11.35
N ALA A 396 10.10 18.41 11.33
CA ALA A 396 9.36 19.23 12.27
C ALA A 396 9.69 18.89 13.73
N SER A 397 9.67 17.60 14.08
CA SER A 397 9.96 17.14 15.46
C SER A 397 11.40 17.34 15.85
N LEU A 398 12.38 17.13 14.95
CA LEU A 398 13.80 17.41 15.20
C LEU A 398 14.04 18.89 15.47
N LEU A 399 13.46 19.78 14.64
CA LEU A 399 13.62 21.22 14.84
C LEU A 399 13.00 21.68 16.16
N GLU A 400 11.78 21.21 16.49
CA GLU A 400 11.08 21.62 17.69
C GLU A 400 11.69 21.06 18.98
N ASN A 401 12.00 19.75 18.98
CA ASN A 401 12.48 19.08 20.20
C ASN A 401 13.93 19.44 20.57
N ASN A 402 14.74 19.82 19.58
CA ASN A 402 16.16 20.09 19.76
C ASN A 402 16.52 21.59 19.77
N GLN A 403 15.50 22.49 19.81
CA GLN A 403 15.76 23.91 19.88
C GLN A 403 16.34 24.31 21.25
N THR A 404 17.34 25.18 21.22
CA THR A 404 18.00 25.77 22.40
C THR A 404 18.17 27.28 22.19
N PRO A 405 18.57 28.06 23.21
CA PRO A 405 18.89 29.47 23.04
C PRO A 405 20.00 29.73 22.00
N GLU A 406 20.96 28.79 21.85
CA GLU A 406 22.08 28.92 20.91
C GLU A 406 21.72 28.49 19.47
N GLY A 407 20.62 27.77 19.27
CA GLY A 407 20.20 27.24 17.98
C GLY A 407 19.52 25.88 18.10
N ILE A 408 19.47 25.14 17.01
CA ILE A 408 18.84 23.80 16.95
C ILE A 408 19.95 22.76 16.87
N LYS A 409 20.08 21.93 17.89
CA LYS A 409 21.06 20.84 17.93
C LYS A 409 20.69 19.71 16.97
N ILE A 410 21.69 19.15 16.33
CA ILE A 410 21.52 18.00 15.44
C ILE A 410 21.82 16.71 16.20
N PRO A 411 20.98 15.67 16.12
CA PRO A 411 21.29 14.37 16.69
C PRO A 411 22.65 13.84 16.21
N LYS A 412 23.43 13.26 17.12
CA LYS A 412 24.81 12.83 16.84
C LYS A 412 24.91 11.93 15.60
N VAL A 413 23.95 11.03 15.42
CA VAL A 413 23.90 10.10 14.27
C VAL A 413 23.76 10.81 12.92
N LEU A 414 23.24 12.03 12.89
CA LEU A 414 23.07 12.82 11.67
C LEU A 414 24.25 13.74 11.37
N VAL A 415 25.14 14.03 12.35
CA VAL A 415 26.28 14.94 12.17
C VAL A 415 27.20 14.53 11.01
N PRO A 416 27.54 13.26 10.81
CA PRO A 416 28.34 12.83 9.67
C PRO A 416 27.70 13.15 8.32
N TYR A 417 26.37 13.14 8.25
CA TYR A 417 25.58 13.41 7.02
C TYR A 417 25.33 14.90 6.80
N THR A 418 25.07 15.65 7.87
CA THR A 418 24.83 17.10 7.80
C THR A 418 26.13 17.89 7.60
N GLY A 419 27.20 17.49 8.26
CA GLY A 419 28.46 18.23 8.34
C GLY A 419 28.41 19.45 9.28
N PHE A 420 27.37 19.53 10.13
CA PHE A 420 27.24 20.53 11.21
C PHE A 420 26.48 19.93 12.39
N GLU A 421 26.76 20.46 13.58
CA GLU A 421 26.21 20.02 14.87
C GLU A 421 25.02 20.89 15.32
N ILE A 422 24.93 22.12 14.79
CA ILE A 422 23.92 23.11 15.19
C ILE A 422 23.45 23.93 13.98
N ILE A 423 22.18 24.25 13.98
CA ILE A 423 21.57 25.25 13.10
C ILE A 423 21.41 26.54 13.92
N ASN A 424 22.17 27.54 13.52
CA ASN A 424 22.21 28.87 14.14
C ASN A 424 22.24 29.96 13.09
#